data_b364c98888e1071a011e6fc62deef8ae
#
_entry.id   b364c98888e1071a011e6fc62deef8ae
#
_cell.length_a   1.000
_cell.length_b   1.000
_cell.length_c   1.000
_cell.angle_alpha   90.00
_cell.angle_beta   90.00
_cell.angle_gamma   90.00
#
_symmetry.space_group_name_H-M   'P 1'
#
loop_
_entity.id
_entity.type
_entity.pdbx_description
1 polymer ?
#
loop_
_entity_poly.entity_id
_entity_poly.type
_entity_poly.pdbx_seq_one_letter_code
_entity_poly.pdbx_strand_id
1 'polypeptide(L)'
;MRIALLAVLALTLSGCATVQRYDAANDVHALLVSIRDNDRRVFEAHVDRPALKRQIESRLLAETRKAQPGDGLAALSILLSPVVADVAGDVLVQPRVFRAVADYYGYGPDTPIPNALVIGAQLKPAGDGRVCATRRKDGPCLLTFTQTAGTWRLSGFEGDLSMLRTKR
;
A
#
# COMPACT_ATOMS: atom_id res chain seq x y z
N MET A 1 18.52 -31.19 27.70
CA MET A 1 19.07 -29.83 27.50
C MET A 1 18.88 -29.29 26.07
N ARG A 2 19.17 -30.04 24.99
CA ARG A 2 19.05 -29.54 23.61
C ARG A 2 17.63 -29.17 23.17
N ILE A 3 16.62 -29.92 23.60
CA ILE A 3 15.19 -29.67 23.26
C ILE A 3 14.68 -28.40 23.94
N ALA A 4 15.08 -28.13 25.20
CA ALA A 4 14.66 -26.91 25.89
C ALA A 4 15.26 -25.64 25.23
N LEU A 5 16.47 -25.70 24.70
CA LEU A 5 17.14 -24.60 24.03
C LEU A 5 16.43 -24.26 22.69
N LEU A 6 16.00 -25.28 21.95
CA LEU A 6 15.24 -25.10 20.70
C LEU A 6 13.83 -24.50 20.93
N ALA A 7 13.17 -24.88 22.03
CA ALA A 7 11.88 -24.33 22.41
C ALA A 7 11.95 -22.84 22.79
N VAL A 8 12.98 -22.44 23.52
CA VAL A 8 13.21 -21.02 23.88
C VAL A 8 13.54 -20.18 22.64
N LEU A 9 14.32 -20.70 21.71
CA LEU A 9 14.64 -19.99 20.46
C LEU A 9 13.43 -19.78 19.56
N ALA A 10 12.51 -20.76 19.51
CA ALA A 10 11.25 -20.65 18.74
C ALA A 10 10.29 -19.59 19.31
N LEU A 11 10.24 -19.45 20.65
CA LEU A 11 9.39 -18.46 21.33
C LEU A 11 9.86 -17.02 21.10
N THR A 12 11.16 -16.77 20.99
CA THR A 12 11.70 -15.42 20.74
C THR A 12 11.41 -14.92 19.32
N LEU A 13 11.42 -15.80 18.33
CA LEU A 13 11.12 -15.45 16.93
C LEU A 13 9.64 -15.08 16.71
N SER A 14 8.74 -15.72 17.43
CA SER A 14 7.29 -15.43 17.32
C SER A 14 6.91 -14.07 17.92
N GLY A 15 7.64 -13.60 18.94
CA GLY A 15 7.42 -12.30 19.58
C GLY A 15 7.69 -11.12 18.66
N CYS A 16 8.76 -11.14 17.88
CA CYS A 16 9.15 -10.05 16.98
C CYS A 16 8.06 -9.77 15.90
N ALA A 17 7.49 -10.81 15.30
CA ALA A 17 6.46 -10.66 14.27
C ALA A 17 5.17 -10.03 14.78
N THR A 18 4.81 -10.31 16.04
CA THR A 18 3.61 -9.73 16.66
C THR A 18 3.83 -8.26 17.00
N VAL A 19 4.96 -7.91 17.58
CA VAL A 19 5.32 -6.52 17.89
C VAL A 19 5.34 -5.68 16.64
N GLN A 20 5.94 -6.16 15.56
CA GLN A 20 6.04 -5.47 14.29
C GLN A 20 4.66 -5.07 13.70
N ARG A 21 3.64 -5.93 13.81
CA ARG A 21 2.29 -5.65 13.31
C ARG A 21 1.62 -4.51 14.08
N TYR A 22 1.76 -4.51 15.39
CA TYR A 22 1.14 -3.48 16.23
C TYR A 22 1.91 -2.16 16.19
N ASP A 23 3.21 -2.21 15.98
CA ASP A 23 4.02 -1.02 15.72
C ASP A 23 3.59 -0.36 14.40
N ALA A 24 3.45 -1.13 13.33
CA ALA A 24 2.96 -0.64 12.05
C ALA A 24 1.52 -0.11 12.11
N ALA A 25 0.68 -0.67 12.97
CA ALA A 25 -0.74 -0.34 13.03
C ALA A 25 -1.02 1.12 13.39
N ASN A 26 -0.18 1.75 14.21
CA ASN A 26 -0.31 3.16 14.56
C ASN A 26 -0.09 4.06 13.34
N ASP A 27 0.95 3.77 12.56
CA ASP A 27 1.28 4.53 11.35
C ASP A 27 0.23 4.30 10.25
N VAL A 28 -0.27 3.07 10.11
CA VAL A 28 -1.39 2.76 9.20
C VAL A 28 -2.65 3.51 9.62
N HIS A 29 -2.96 3.58 10.92
CA HIS A 29 -4.08 4.37 11.43
C HIS A 29 -3.91 5.86 11.10
N ALA A 30 -2.72 6.43 11.35
CA ALA A 30 -2.41 7.82 11.02
C ALA A 30 -2.56 8.10 9.51
N LEU A 31 -2.10 7.17 8.65
CA LEU A 31 -2.30 7.25 7.20
C LEU A 31 -3.79 7.29 6.83
N LEU A 32 -4.61 6.39 7.38
CA LEU A 32 -6.05 6.35 7.10
C LEU A 32 -6.76 7.63 7.53
N VAL A 33 -6.43 8.17 8.72
CA VAL A 33 -6.94 9.46 9.21
C VAL A 33 -6.53 10.57 8.26
N SER A 34 -5.27 10.62 7.81
CA SER A 34 -4.78 11.65 6.89
C SER A 34 -5.49 11.63 5.54
N ILE A 35 -5.87 10.44 5.04
CA ILE A 35 -6.66 10.29 3.81
C ILE A 35 -8.07 10.83 4.01
N ARG A 36 -8.73 10.47 5.13
CA ARG A 36 -10.07 10.96 5.47
C ARG A 36 -10.10 12.48 5.60
N ASP A 37 -9.14 13.04 6.30
CA ASP A 37 -9.12 14.47 6.64
C ASP A 37 -8.42 15.31 5.57
N ASN A 38 -7.92 14.68 4.48
CA ASN A 38 -7.12 15.28 3.42
C ASN A 38 -5.88 16.03 3.97
N ASP A 39 -5.27 15.49 5.05
CA ASP A 39 -4.04 16.01 5.62
C ASP A 39 -2.83 15.55 4.81
N ARG A 40 -2.40 16.43 3.90
CA ARG A 40 -1.26 16.14 3.01
C ARG A 40 0.04 15.92 3.78
N ARG A 41 0.28 16.65 4.86
CA ARG A 41 1.54 16.56 5.62
C ARG A 41 1.68 15.19 6.28
N VAL A 42 0.65 14.75 6.98
CA VAL A 42 0.63 13.43 7.64
C VAL A 42 0.64 12.32 6.60
N PHE A 43 -0.09 12.47 5.49
CA PHE A 43 -0.08 11.53 4.39
C PHE A 43 1.34 11.32 3.82
N GLU A 44 2.06 12.39 3.51
CA GLU A 44 3.43 12.32 2.96
C GLU A 44 4.43 11.70 3.95
N ALA A 45 4.22 11.83 5.25
CA ALA A 45 5.04 11.17 6.26
C ALA A 45 4.87 9.64 6.25
N HIS A 46 3.68 9.13 5.87
CA HIS A 46 3.32 7.72 5.93
C HIS A 46 3.22 7.04 4.55
N VAL A 47 3.73 7.69 3.49
CA VAL A 47 3.77 7.15 2.13
C VAL A 47 5.19 7.19 1.57
N ASP A 48 5.65 6.07 1.03
CA ASP A 48 6.87 6.01 0.21
C ASP A 48 6.52 6.35 -1.24
N ARG A 49 6.45 7.66 -1.54
CA ARG A 49 6.14 8.15 -2.90
C ARG A 49 7.05 7.55 -3.97
N PRO A 50 8.39 7.53 -3.80
CA PRO A 50 9.27 6.94 -4.81
C PRO A 50 8.95 5.48 -5.10
N ALA A 51 8.64 4.67 -4.07
CA ALA A 51 8.29 3.26 -4.26
C ALA A 51 6.96 3.11 -5.03
N LEU A 52 5.94 3.88 -4.66
CA LEU A 52 4.65 3.84 -5.35
C LEU A 52 4.75 4.33 -6.80
N LYS A 53 5.51 5.40 -7.06
CA LYS A 53 5.75 5.89 -8.42
C LYS A 53 6.38 4.81 -9.29
N ARG A 54 7.48 4.19 -8.85
CA ARG A 54 8.12 3.08 -9.58
C ARG A 54 7.17 1.93 -9.84
N GLN A 55 6.31 1.60 -8.88
CA GLN A 55 5.33 0.54 -9.06
C GLN A 55 4.25 0.90 -10.10
N ILE A 56 3.75 2.13 -10.08
CA ILE A 56 2.79 2.64 -11.07
C ILE A 56 3.42 2.60 -12.47
N GLU A 57 4.62 3.11 -12.64
CA GLU A 57 5.37 3.09 -13.90
C GLU A 57 5.55 1.68 -14.43
N SER A 58 6.02 0.74 -13.58
CA SER A 58 6.24 -0.65 -13.99
C SER A 58 4.94 -1.35 -14.44
N ARG A 59 3.82 -1.04 -13.79
CA ARG A 59 2.50 -1.58 -14.16
C ARG A 59 1.99 -0.97 -15.47
N LEU A 60 2.13 0.33 -15.66
CA LEU A 60 1.78 0.97 -16.93
C LEU A 60 2.58 0.39 -18.09
N LEU A 61 3.90 0.20 -17.92
CA LEU A 61 4.74 -0.46 -18.91
C LEU A 61 4.33 -1.90 -19.18
N ALA A 62 3.90 -2.64 -18.17
CA ALA A 62 3.41 -4.01 -18.34
C ALA A 62 2.09 -4.06 -19.11
N GLU A 63 1.18 -3.12 -18.86
CA GLU A 63 -0.09 -3.03 -19.58
C GLU A 63 0.10 -2.62 -21.05
N THR A 64 1.02 -1.68 -21.34
CA THR A 64 1.31 -1.30 -22.74
C THR A 64 1.92 -2.43 -23.55
N ARG A 65 2.70 -3.34 -22.94
CA ARG A 65 3.23 -4.52 -23.61
C ARG A 65 2.15 -5.55 -23.95
N LYS A 66 1.02 -5.55 -23.25
CA LYS A 66 -0.11 -6.44 -23.49
C LYS A 66 -1.07 -5.88 -24.56
N ALA A 67 -1.06 -4.55 -24.77
CA ALA A 67 -1.91 -3.91 -25.77
C ALA A 67 -1.48 -4.30 -27.19
N GLN A 68 -2.45 -4.63 -28.06
CA GLN A 68 -2.15 -5.00 -29.46
C GLN A 68 -1.74 -3.78 -30.30
N PRO A 69 -0.86 -3.97 -31.32
CA PRO A 69 -0.52 -2.90 -32.26
C PRO A 69 -1.77 -2.43 -33.01
N GLY A 70 -2.24 -1.23 -32.73
CA GLY A 70 -3.44 -0.64 -33.36
C GLY A 70 -4.36 0.10 -32.39
N ASP A 71 -4.33 -0.21 -31.09
CA ASP A 71 -5.23 0.39 -30.10
C ASP A 71 -4.69 1.68 -29.47
N GLY A 72 -4.44 2.72 -30.28
CA GLY A 72 -4.11 4.04 -29.72
C GLY A 72 -2.73 4.13 -29.04
N LEU A 73 -1.81 3.21 -29.33
CA LEU A 73 -0.46 3.13 -28.75
C LEU A 73 0.37 4.41 -28.96
N ALA A 74 0.10 5.20 -30.00
CA ALA A 74 0.73 6.50 -30.20
C ALA A 74 0.39 7.51 -29.10
N ALA A 75 -0.83 7.49 -28.58
CA ALA A 75 -1.26 8.32 -27.46
C ALA A 75 -0.64 7.84 -26.12
N LEU A 76 -0.49 6.51 -25.94
CA LEU A 76 0.14 5.92 -24.76
C LEU A 76 1.66 6.14 -24.73
N SER A 77 2.35 6.20 -25.87
CA SER A 77 3.79 6.49 -25.92
C SER A 77 4.12 7.91 -25.42
N ILE A 78 3.20 8.85 -25.58
CA ILE A 78 3.33 10.21 -25.03
C ILE A 78 3.17 10.16 -23.49
N LEU A 79 2.28 9.32 -22.98
CA LEU A 79 2.08 9.11 -21.53
C LEU A 79 3.24 8.34 -20.87
N LEU A 80 4.04 7.64 -21.65
CA LEU A 80 5.22 6.89 -21.19
C LEU A 80 6.51 7.71 -21.19
N SER A 81 6.47 8.99 -21.58
CA SER A 81 7.64 9.83 -21.39
C SER A 81 7.94 9.92 -19.88
N PRO A 82 9.20 9.83 -19.44
CA PRO A 82 9.58 9.89 -18.03
C PRO A 82 9.00 11.11 -17.31
N VAL A 83 8.87 12.24 -18.02
CA VAL A 83 8.29 13.48 -17.49
C VAL A 83 6.81 13.34 -17.19
N VAL A 84 6.04 12.70 -18.07
CA VAL A 84 4.59 12.51 -17.87
C VAL A 84 4.33 11.46 -16.80
N ALA A 85 5.12 10.38 -16.76
CA ALA A 85 5.03 9.37 -15.70
C ALA A 85 5.32 9.97 -14.32
N ASP A 86 6.29 10.86 -14.21
CA ASP A 86 6.62 11.55 -12.97
C ASP A 86 5.48 12.46 -12.50
N VAL A 87 4.94 13.29 -13.40
CA VAL A 87 3.79 14.16 -13.12
C VAL A 87 2.54 13.33 -12.78
N ALA A 88 2.27 12.25 -13.51
CA ALA A 88 1.15 11.36 -13.22
C ALA A 88 1.28 10.72 -11.83
N GLY A 89 2.49 10.28 -11.46
CA GLY A 89 2.78 9.77 -10.13
C GLY A 89 2.51 10.80 -9.03
N ASP A 90 2.86 12.06 -9.24
CA ASP A 90 2.63 13.14 -8.28
C ASP A 90 1.14 13.48 -8.13
N VAL A 91 0.37 13.36 -9.21
CA VAL A 91 -1.08 13.56 -9.17
C VAL A 91 -1.79 12.38 -8.51
N LEU A 92 -1.36 11.15 -8.79
CA LEU A 92 -2.00 9.93 -8.29
C LEU A 92 -1.69 9.66 -6.81
N VAL A 93 -0.49 9.99 -6.34
CA VAL A 93 -0.09 9.78 -4.94
C VAL A 93 -0.44 11.01 -4.10
N GLN A 94 -1.72 11.25 -3.90
CA GLN A 94 -2.28 12.33 -3.08
C GLN A 94 -3.42 11.81 -2.21
N PRO A 95 -3.65 12.37 -1.00
CA PRO A 95 -4.71 11.90 -0.09
C PRO A 95 -6.09 11.94 -0.75
N ARG A 96 -6.40 12.96 -1.54
CA ARG A 96 -7.68 13.09 -2.26
C ARG A 96 -7.95 11.95 -3.25
N VAL A 97 -6.90 11.42 -3.90
CA VAL A 97 -7.04 10.29 -4.84
C VAL A 97 -7.29 9.01 -4.06
N PHE A 98 -6.56 8.78 -2.98
CA PHE A 98 -6.79 7.64 -2.09
C PHE A 98 -8.18 7.69 -1.47
N ARG A 99 -8.66 8.88 -1.12
CA ARG A 99 -10.03 9.08 -0.65
C ARG A 99 -11.07 8.72 -1.70
N ALA A 100 -10.92 9.21 -2.94
CA ALA A 100 -11.82 8.86 -4.03
C ALA A 100 -11.88 7.34 -4.28
N VAL A 101 -10.74 6.66 -4.15
CA VAL A 101 -10.68 5.19 -4.21
C VAL A 101 -11.43 4.56 -3.03
N ALA A 102 -11.22 5.06 -1.81
CA ALA A 102 -11.93 4.57 -0.62
C ALA A 102 -13.45 4.74 -0.75
N ASP A 103 -13.92 5.91 -1.20
CA ASP A 103 -15.32 6.22 -1.45
C ASP A 103 -15.93 5.26 -2.49
N TYR A 104 -15.19 4.96 -3.55
CA TYR A 104 -15.62 3.99 -4.58
C TYR A 104 -15.84 2.58 -4.00
N TYR A 105 -15.08 2.20 -2.97
CA TYR A 105 -15.24 0.93 -2.25
C TYR A 105 -16.24 1.00 -1.09
N GLY A 106 -16.96 2.11 -0.93
CA GLY A 106 -17.97 2.30 0.10
C GLY A 106 -17.41 2.76 1.46
N TYR A 107 -16.16 3.21 1.50
CA TYR A 107 -15.53 3.80 2.69
C TYR A 107 -15.64 5.33 2.65
N GLY A 108 -16.86 5.84 2.85
CA GLY A 108 -17.15 7.27 2.87
C GLY A 108 -16.59 8.00 4.09
N PRO A 109 -16.76 9.34 4.13
CA PRO A 109 -16.23 10.20 5.21
C PRO A 109 -16.74 9.81 6.60
N ASP A 110 -17.96 9.27 6.69
CA ASP A 110 -18.60 8.87 7.94
C ASP A 110 -18.25 7.43 8.36
N THR A 111 -17.47 6.70 7.54
CA THR A 111 -17.05 5.34 7.88
C THR A 111 -16.00 5.40 8.99
N PRO A 112 -16.25 4.76 10.16
CA PRO A 112 -15.29 4.77 11.25
C PRO A 112 -13.97 4.12 10.85
N ILE A 113 -12.86 4.81 11.10
CA ILE A 113 -11.52 4.23 10.93
C ILE A 113 -11.27 3.28 12.11
N PRO A 114 -10.91 2.01 11.86
CA PRO A 114 -10.57 1.07 12.92
C PRO A 114 -9.40 1.59 13.76
N ASN A 115 -9.43 1.33 15.06
CA ASN A 115 -8.29 1.66 15.92
C ASN A 115 -7.06 0.77 15.61
N ALA A 116 -5.90 1.17 16.11
CA ALA A 116 -4.64 0.48 15.84
C ALA A 116 -4.65 -1.01 16.25
N LEU A 117 -5.38 -1.41 17.29
CA LEU A 117 -5.48 -2.82 17.71
C LEU A 117 -6.18 -3.65 16.63
N VAL A 118 -7.29 -3.16 16.11
CA VAL A 118 -8.04 -3.83 15.04
C VAL A 118 -7.21 -3.89 13.75
N ILE A 119 -6.53 -2.80 13.40
CA ILE A 119 -5.63 -2.75 12.25
C ILE A 119 -4.50 -3.76 12.42
N GLY A 120 -3.81 -3.78 13.56
CA GLY A 120 -2.71 -4.71 13.84
C GLY A 120 -3.12 -6.18 13.76
N ALA A 121 -4.36 -6.51 14.12
CA ALA A 121 -4.89 -7.85 13.95
C ALA A 121 -5.07 -8.27 12.47
N GLN A 122 -5.25 -7.30 11.56
CA GLN A 122 -5.41 -7.53 10.12
C GLN A 122 -4.09 -7.47 9.34
N LEU A 123 -3.04 -6.89 9.94
CA LEU A 123 -1.72 -6.85 9.32
C LEU A 123 -1.02 -8.20 9.47
N LYS A 124 -0.24 -8.57 8.46
CA LYS A 124 0.61 -9.76 8.43
C LYS A 124 2.06 -9.38 8.22
N PRO A 125 3.02 -10.05 8.87
CA PRO A 125 4.41 -9.97 8.49
C PRO A 125 4.61 -10.45 7.06
N ALA A 126 5.36 -9.70 6.26
CA ALA A 126 5.63 -10.01 4.85
C ALA A 126 7.13 -10.27 4.59
N GLY A 127 7.91 -10.52 5.64
CA GLY A 127 9.37 -10.68 5.56
C GLY A 127 10.11 -9.36 5.34
N ASP A 128 11.42 -9.37 5.49
CA ASP A 128 12.32 -8.24 5.20
C ASP A 128 11.91 -6.89 5.81
N GLY A 129 11.43 -6.90 7.05
CA GLY A 129 10.98 -5.68 7.73
C GLY A 129 9.71 -5.07 7.13
N ARG A 130 8.87 -5.86 6.45
CA ARG A 130 7.62 -5.43 5.85
C ARG A 130 6.42 -6.03 6.54
N VAL A 131 5.31 -5.30 6.51
CA VAL A 131 3.99 -5.83 6.85
C VAL A 131 3.02 -5.58 5.70
N CYS A 132 1.99 -6.42 5.60
CA CYS A 132 0.98 -6.23 4.59
C CYS A 132 -0.44 -6.29 5.15
N ALA A 133 -1.33 -5.52 4.54
CA ALA A 133 -2.76 -5.61 4.75
C ALA A 133 -3.39 -6.54 3.71
N THR A 134 -4.30 -7.41 4.15
CA THR A 134 -5.00 -8.37 3.30
C THR A 134 -6.51 -8.16 3.44
N ARG A 135 -7.27 -8.47 2.41
CA ARG A 135 -8.75 -8.39 2.46
C ARG A 135 -9.36 -9.54 3.29
N ARG A 136 -8.69 -10.68 3.32
CA ARG A 136 -9.09 -11.89 4.08
C ARG A 136 -7.88 -12.38 4.85
N LYS A 137 -8.11 -13.05 5.97
CA LYS A 137 -7.05 -13.55 6.85
C LYS A 137 -5.92 -14.30 6.09
N ASP A 138 -6.26 -15.07 5.07
CA ASP A 138 -5.29 -15.85 4.28
C ASP A 138 -5.21 -15.39 2.81
N GLY A 139 -5.65 -14.16 2.54
CA GLY A 139 -5.60 -13.55 1.22
C GLY A 139 -4.20 -13.03 0.85
N PRO A 140 -4.03 -12.66 -0.43
CA PRO A 140 -2.83 -11.99 -0.89
C PRO A 140 -2.67 -10.62 -0.23
N CYS A 141 -1.44 -10.12 -0.16
CA CYS A 141 -1.14 -8.76 0.26
C CYS A 141 -1.77 -7.77 -0.71
N LEU A 142 -2.57 -6.84 -0.20
CA LEU A 142 -3.16 -5.77 -1.00
C LEU A 142 -2.39 -4.46 -0.86
N LEU A 143 -1.94 -4.17 0.35
CA LEU A 143 -1.12 -3.00 0.66
C LEU A 143 0.11 -3.48 1.41
N THR A 144 1.28 -3.01 1.02
CA THR A 144 2.54 -3.31 1.67
C THR A 144 3.09 -2.07 2.34
N PHE A 145 3.53 -2.22 3.58
CA PHE A 145 4.17 -1.17 4.36
C PHE A 145 5.59 -1.59 4.69
N THR A 146 6.53 -0.65 4.57
CA THR A 146 7.94 -0.83 4.89
C THR A 146 8.36 0.20 5.94
N GLN A 147 9.12 -0.22 6.93
CA GLN A 147 9.65 0.69 7.93
C GLN A 147 10.86 1.45 7.39
N THR A 148 10.81 2.76 7.47
CA THR A 148 11.90 3.66 7.05
C THR A 148 12.11 4.72 8.11
N ALA A 149 13.30 4.78 8.69
CA ALA A 149 13.65 5.73 9.76
C ALA A 149 12.64 5.73 10.93
N GLY A 150 12.21 4.54 11.34
CA GLY A 150 11.27 4.36 12.47
C GLY A 150 9.79 4.58 12.14
N THR A 151 9.43 4.97 10.91
CA THR A 151 8.05 5.18 10.47
C THR A 151 7.65 4.13 9.43
N TRP A 152 6.48 3.54 9.58
CA TRP A 152 5.90 2.63 8.60
C TRP A 152 5.22 3.42 7.49
N ARG A 153 5.65 3.16 6.26
CA ARG A 153 5.16 3.86 5.07
C ARG A 153 4.55 2.90 4.08
N LEU A 154 3.44 3.29 3.49
CA LEU A 154 2.85 2.58 2.36
C LEU A 154 3.85 2.59 1.19
N SER A 155 4.39 1.43 0.85
CA SER A 155 5.45 1.25 -0.16
C SER A 155 5.00 0.44 -1.37
N GLY A 156 3.82 -0.18 -1.31
CA GLY A 156 3.32 -0.98 -2.42
C GLY A 156 1.83 -1.29 -2.31
N PHE A 157 1.23 -1.63 -3.45
CA PHE A 157 -0.15 -2.10 -3.53
C PHE A 157 -0.29 -3.19 -4.59
N GLU A 158 -1.13 -4.17 -4.30
CA GLU A 158 -1.54 -5.22 -5.22
C GLU A 158 -3.00 -4.98 -5.63
N GLY A 159 -3.20 -4.11 -6.59
CA GLY A 159 -4.51 -3.82 -7.17
C GLY A 159 -4.49 -4.06 -8.67
N ASP A 160 -5.60 -4.52 -9.22
CA ASP A 160 -5.79 -4.56 -10.66
C ASP A 160 -6.14 -3.14 -11.14
N LEU A 161 -5.34 -2.58 -12.05
CA LEU A 161 -5.62 -1.28 -12.66
C LEU A 161 -6.95 -1.26 -13.45
N SER A 162 -7.52 -2.43 -13.75
CA SER A 162 -8.87 -2.54 -14.31
C SER A 162 -9.94 -1.91 -13.41
N MET A 163 -9.65 -1.79 -12.11
CA MET A 163 -10.52 -1.10 -11.13
C MET A 163 -10.67 0.39 -11.41
N LEU A 164 -9.70 1.00 -12.11
CA LEU A 164 -9.76 2.40 -12.54
C LEU A 164 -10.55 2.60 -13.85
N ARG A 165 -10.90 1.50 -14.54
CA ARG A 165 -11.79 1.56 -15.68
C ARG A 165 -13.23 1.69 -15.16
N THR A 166 -13.76 2.89 -15.22
CA THR A 166 -15.17 3.17 -14.96
C THR A 166 -16.04 2.19 -15.75
N LYS A 167 -16.85 1.39 -15.04
CA LYS A 167 -17.98 0.71 -15.65
C LYS A 167 -18.87 1.81 -16.26
N ARG A 168 -18.91 1.88 -17.58
CA ARG A 168 -19.99 2.57 -18.30
C ARG A 168 -21.28 1.81 -18.10
#